data_74cf985c3ea15d83fed80c7c9d1ade41
#
_entry.id   74cf985c3ea15d83fed80c7c9d1ade41
#
_cell.length_a   1.000
_cell.length_b   1.000
_cell.length_c   1.000
_cell.angle_alpha   90.00
_cell.angle_beta   90.00
_cell.angle_gamma   90.00
#
_symmetry.space_group_name_H-M   'P 1'
#
loop_
_entity.id
_entity.type
_entity.pdbx_description
1 polymer ?
#
loop_
_entity_poly.entity_id
_entity_poly.type
_entity_poly.pdbx_seq_one_letter_code
_entity_poly.pdbx_strand_id
1 'polypeptide(L)'
;MADVFISHSSADLQFAQFLQRHLYGESVSAFLAPVSLSPGEHWPQEILSALSSSDWVLFLASRSACASPWVQQELGAALIAKKKLVPIVWDMPPSELPGWVGHYQALNLAGASTAEIQAQIAAIAGRIKSDKAKGLLIAGLLVAGLFAFGSKG
;
A
#
# COMPACT_ATOMS: atom_id res chain seq x y z
N MET A 1 -5.14 -9.23 9.75
CA MET A 1 -4.50 -9.04 8.42
C MET A 1 -4.41 -7.55 8.12
N ALA A 2 -3.30 -7.12 7.52
CA ALA A 2 -3.14 -5.71 7.18
C ALA A 2 -3.93 -5.36 5.92
N ASP A 3 -4.53 -4.16 5.91
CA ASP A 3 -5.21 -3.62 4.74
C ASP A 3 -4.22 -3.07 3.71
N VAL A 4 -3.07 -2.61 4.19
CA VAL A 4 -2.06 -1.89 3.41
C VAL A 4 -0.67 -2.44 3.71
N PHE A 5 0.13 -2.56 2.67
CA PHE A 5 1.56 -2.86 2.76
C PHE A 5 2.33 -1.57 2.45
N ILE A 6 3.20 -1.13 3.37
CA ILE A 6 4.01 0.07 3.17
C ILE A 6 5.42 -0.34 2.78
N SER A 7 5.81 0.01 1.56
CA SER A 7 7.15 -0.22 1.03
C SER A 7 7.98 1.05 1.20
N HIS A 8 9.16 0.94 1.81
CA HIS A 8 10.02 2.08 2.10
C HIS A 8 11.49 1.67 2.18
N SER A 9 12.39 2.64 2.04
CA SER A 9 13.81 2.44 2.33
C SER A 9 14.10 2.64 3.82
N SER A 10 15.28 2.20 4.28
CA SER A 10 15.70 2.40 5.68
C SER A 10 15.78 3.88 6.05
N ALA A 11 16.15 4.73 5.10
CA ALA A 11 16.24 6.18 5.32
C ALA A 11 14.87 6.81 5.65
N ASP A 12 13.77 6.17 5.26
CA ASP A 12 12.43 6.71 5.38
C ASP A 12 11.61 6.07 6.50
N LEU A 13 12.25 5.32 7.39
CA LEU A 13 11.56 4.57 8.44
C LEU A 13 10.66 5.46 9.32
N GLN A 14 11.13 6.65 9.69
CA GLN A 14 10.36 7.55 10.54
C GLN A 14 9.07 8.01 9.86
N PHE A 15 9.14 8.34 8.58
CA PHE A 15 7.97 8.71 7.80
C PHE A 15 7.02 7.53 7.64
N ALA A 16 7.56 6.33 7.39
CA ALA A 16 6.77 5.11 7.28
C ALA A 16 6.00 4.82 8.58
N GLN A 17 6.65 4.98 9.74
CA GLN A 17 6.01 4.83 11.05
C GLN A 17 4.94 5.88 11.29
N PHE A 18 5.20 7.13 10.91
CA PHE A 18 4.21 8.21 10.98
C PHE A 18 2.97 7.85 10.17
N LEU A 19 3.17 7.39 8.93
CA LEU A 19 2.09 6.99 8.04
C LEU A 19 1.29 5.82 8.64
N GLN A 20 1.97 4.83 9.17
CA GLN A 20 1.32 3.67 9.82
C GLN A 20 0.43 4.11 10.97
N ARG A 21 0.94 4.99 11.85
CA ARG A 21 0.18 5.48 13.01
C ARG A 21 -1.07 6.25 12.58
N HIS A 22 -0.95 7.10 11.57
CA HIS A 22 -2.08 7.89 11.09
C HIS A 22 -3.12 7.02 10.39
N LEU A 23 -2.70 5.99 9.67
CA LEU A 23 -3.62 5.02 9.09
C LEU A 23 -4.38 4.24 10.16
N TYR A 24 -3.70 3.85 11.24
CA TYR A 24 -4.39 3.21 12.38
C TYR A 24 -5.41 4.15 13.02
N GLY A 25 -5.09 5.43 13.13
CA GLY A 25 -6.04 6.43 13.62
C GLY A 25 -7.30 6.55 12.75
N GLU A 26 -7.19 6.20 11.47
CA GLU A 26 -8.28 6.17 10.50
C GLU A 26 -8.87 4.76 10.33
N SER A 27 -8.58 3.85 11.24
CA SER A 27 -9.06 2.46 11.23
C SER A 27 -8.56 1.63 10.04
N VAL A 28 -7.38 1.95 9.52
CA VAL A 28 -6.71 1.20 8.45
C VAL A 28 -5.44 0.56 9.02
N SER A 29 -5.35 -0.75 8.96
CA SER A 29 -4.16 -1.47 9.41
C SER A 29 -3.09 -1.48 8.31
N ALA A 30 -1.85 -1.28 8.71
CA ALA A 30 -0.73 -1.20 7.79
C ALA A 30 0.44 -2.05 8.27
N PHE A 31 1.02 -2.80 7.35
CA PHE A 31 2.24 -3.58 7.59
C PHE A 31 3.43 -2.81 7.06
N LEU A 32 4.44 -2.58 7.92
CA LEU A 32 5.70 -2.00 7.49
C LEU A 32 6.63 -3.09 7.03
N ALA A 33 7.07 -3.02 5.77
CA ALA A 33 8.05 -3.96 5.26
C ALA A 33 9.38 -3.82 6.01
N PRO A 34 10.02 -4.94 6.39
CA PRO A 34 11.38 -4.88 6.92
C PRO A 34 12.36 -4.34 5.89
N VAL A 35 13.42 -3.71 6.38
CA VAL A 35 14.24 -2.81 5.57
C VAL A 35 15.34 -3.48 4.77
N SER A 36 15.73 -4.72 5.08
CA SER A 36 16.81 -5.38 4.33
C SER A 36 16.79 -6.89 4.50
N LEU A 37 17.07 -7.58 3.40
CA LEU A 37 17.52 -8.97 3.40
C LEU A 37 18.95 -9.00 2.90
N SER A 38 19.77 -9.89 3.46
CA SER A 38 21.09 -10.15 2.93
C SER A 38 21.00 -10.94 1.62
N PRO A 39 21.96 -10.76 0.71
CA PRO A 39 21.95 -11.53 -0.54
C PRO A 39 21.87 -13.03 -0.27
N GLY A 40 21.00 -13.72 -0.97
CA GLY A 40 20.78 -15.14 -0.83
C GLY A 40 19.78 -15.56 0.24
N GLU A 41 19.30 -14.65 1.06
CA GLU A 41 18.24 -14.96 2.01
C GLU A 41 16.89 -15.10 1.32
N HIS A 42 16.10 -16.04 1.80
CA HIS A 42 14.72 -16.18 1.35
C HIS A 42 13.85 -15.08 1.97
N TRP A 43 12.83 -14.67 1.23
CA TRP A 43 11.81 -13.76 1.78
C TRP A 43 11.15 -14.44 2.97
N PRO A 44 11.13 -13.80 4.16
CA PRO A 44 10.38 -14.33 5.29
C PRO A 44 8.91 -14.55 4.95
N GLN A 45 8.36 -15.64 5.45
CA GLN A 45 6.96 -15.98 5.21
C GLN A 45 6.01 -14.87 5.67
N GLU A 46 6.38 -14.18 6.72
CA GLU A 46 5.62 -13.04 7.26
C GLU A 46 5.45 -11.93 6.23
N ILE A 47 6.52 -11.57 5.50
CA ILE A 47 6.48 -10.54 4.47
C ILE A 47 5.59 -10.99 3.32
N LEU A 48 5.77 -12.23 2.86
CA LEU A 48 4.97 -12.79 1.77
C LEU A 48 3.49 -12.83 2.13
N SER A 49 3.17 -13.23 3.36
CA SER A 49 1.79 -13.27 3.85
C SER A 49 1.19 -11.88 3.93
N ALA A 50 1.94 -10.89 4.42
CA ALA A 50 1.48 -9.51 4.52
C ALA A 50 1.22 -8.93 3.14
N LEU A 51 2.11 -9.16 2.18
CA LEU A 51 1.93 -8.69 0.81
C LEU A 51 0.72 -9.36 0.15
N SER A 52 0.57 -10.67 0.30
CA SER A 52 -0.57 -11.41 -0.25
C SER A 52 -1.92 -10.93 0.29
N SER A 53 -1.98 -10.63 1.59
CA SER A 53 -3.22 -10.25 2.27
C SER A 53 -3.58 -8.78 2.10
N SER A 54 -2.64 -7.93 1.71
CA SER A 54 -2.88 -6.49 1.53
C SER A 54 -3.39 -6.21 0.12
N ASP A 55 -4.46 -5.43 -0.01
CA ASP A 55 -4.98 -5.02 -1.32
C ASP A 55 -4.30 -3.76 -1.86
N TRP A 56 -3.71 -2.98 -0.98
CA TRP A 56 -3.07 -1.72 -1.31
C TRP A 56 -1.59 -1.76 -0.93
N VAL A 57 -0.76 -1.16 -1.77
CA VAL A 57 0.66 -0.92 -1.49
C VAL A 57 0.92 0.57 -1.57
N LEU A 58 1.38 1.15 -0.47
CA LEU A 58 1.84 2.53 -0.43
C LEU A 58 3.36 2.51 -0.56
N PHE A 59 3.86 3.04 -1.65
CA PHE A 59 5.29 3.10 -1.92
C PHE A 59 5.80 4.49 -1.55
N LEU A 60 6.65 4.57 -0.52
CA LEU A 60 7.33 5.81 -0.16
C LEU A 60 8.47 6.03 -1.15
N ALA A 61 8.15 6.78 -2.21
CA ALA A 61 9.02 6.90 -3.39
C ALA A 61 10.00 8.05 -3.24
N SER A 62 10.88 7.97 -2.22
CA SER A 62 12.01 8.87 -2.06
C SER A 62 13.11 8.51 -3.06
N ARG A 63 14.09 9.40 -3.23
CA ARG A 63 15.28 9.10 -4.04
C ARG A 63 15.98 7.86 -3.51
N SER A 64 16.07 7.72 -2.19
CA SER A 64 16.68 6.55 -1.54
C SER A 64 15.92 5.26 -1.86
N ALA A 65 14.59 5.28 -1.76
CA ALA A 65 13.76 4.11 -2.04
C ALA A 65 13.84 3.70 -3.52
N CYS A 66 13.83 4.65 -4.43
CA CYS A 66 13.92 4.38 -5.87
C CYS A 66 15.28 3.79 -6.27
N ALA A 67 16.32 4.00 -5.46
CA ALA A 67 17.64 3.42 -5.67
C ALA A 67 17.83 2.06 -4.96
N SER A 68 16.85 1.60 -4.17
CA SER A 68 16.96 0.37 -3.38
C SER A 68 16.53 -0.87 -4.18
N PRO A 69 17.43 -1.85 -4.42
CA PRO A 69 17.04 -3.10 -5.08
C PRO A 69 15.97 -3.87 -4.32
N TRP A 70 16.03 -3.84 -2.98
CA TRP A 70 15.04 -4.49 -2.12
C TRP A 70 13.64 -3.93 -2.36
N VAL A 71 13.50 -2.60 -2.36
CA VAL A 71 12.23 -1.92 -2.62
C VAL A 71 11.72 -2.27 -4.02
N GLN A 72 12.59 -2.32 -5.03
CA GLN A 72 12.21 -2.67 -6.39
C GLN A 72 11.66 -4.10 -6.47
N GLN A 73 12.19 -5.04 -5.71
CA GLN A 73 11.69 -6.41 -5.64
C GLN A 73 10.29 -6.47 -5.03
N GLU A 74 10.04 -5.72 -3.95
CA GLU A 74 8.72 -5.63 -3.32
C GLU A 74 7.69 -5.06 -4.27
N LEU A 75 8.04 -4.01 -5.00
CA LEU A 75 7.16 -3.39 -5.98
C LEU A 75 6.86 -4.32 -7.15
N GLY A 76 7.88 -5.06 -7.62
CA GLY A 76 7.69 -6.06 -8.66
C GLY A 76 6.71 -7.14 -8.24
N ALA A 77 6.81 -7.62 -7.00
CA ALA A 77 5.89 -8.60 -6.44
C ALA A 77 4.46 -8.04 -6.35
N ALA A 78 4.32 -6.78 -5.93
CA ALA A 78 3.03 -6.10 -5.86
C ALA A 78 2.37 -5.98 -7.24
N LEU A 79 3.16 -5.65 -8.26
CA LEU A 79 2.67 -5.55 -9.63
C LEU A 79 2.18 -6.90 -10.15
N ILE A 80 2.94 -7.96 -9.91
CA ILE A 80 2.55 -9.33 -10.31
C ILE A 80 1.26 -9.75 -9.60
N ALA A 81 1.11 -9.38 -8.32
CA ALA A 81 -0.08 -9.68 -7.53
C ALA A 81 -1.27 -8.76 -7.85
N LYS A 82 -1.11 -7.80 -8.75
CA LYS A 82 -2.14 -6.83 -9.16
C LYS A 82 -2.72 -6.02 -8.01
N LYS A 83 -1.85 -5.60 -7.10
CA LYS A 83 -2.24 -4.74 -5.98
C LYS A 83 -2.47 -3.30 -6.46
N LYS A 84 -3.26 -2.54 -5.71
CA LYS A 84 -3.40 -1.11 -5.94
C LYS A 84 -2.18 -0.40 -5.37
N LEU A 85 -1.38 0.20 -6.24
CA LEU A 85 -0.13 0.85 -5.89
C LEU A 85 -0.30 2.36 -5.91
N VAL A 86 0.07 3.02 -4.80
CA VAL A 86 0.09 4.48 -4.71
C VAL A 86 1.52 4.93 -4.38
N PRO A 87 2.25 5.48 -5.35
CA PRO A 87 3.53 6.12 -5.05
C PRO A 87 3.31 7.42 -4.28
N ILE A 88 4.10 7.64 -3.23
CA ILE A 88 4.07 8.89 -2.45
C ILE A 88 5.42 9.55 -2.61
N VAL A 89 5.45 10.76 -3.17
CA VAL A 89 6.69 11.50 -3.43
C VAL A 89 6.72 12.78 -2.62
N TRP A 90 7.90 13.21 -2.20
CA TRP A 90 8.11 14.47 -1.48
C TRP A 90 9.47 15.12 -1.74
N ASP A 91 10.48 14.35 -2.14
CA ASP A 91 11.85 14.85 -2.39
C ASP A 91 12.24 14.84 -3.86
N MET A 92 11.30 14.49 -4.73
CA MET A 92 11.46 14.55 -6.18
C MET A 92 10.10 14.70 -6.86
N PRO A 93 10.04 15.26 -8.08
CA PRO A 93 8.78 15.34 -8.80
C PRO A 93 8.31 13.95 -9.28
N PRO A 94 6.99 13.73 -9.42
CA PRO A 94 6.47 12.46 -9.94
C PRO A 94 7.01 12.07 -11.31
N SER A 95 7.41 13.04 -12.12
CA SER A 95 7.99 12.78 -13.44
C SER A 95 9.33 12.03 -13.39
N GLU A 96 10.01 12.04 -12.24
CA GLU A 96 11.28 11.33 -12.05
C GLU A 96 11.10 9.91 -11.50
N LEU A 97 9.86 9.45 -11.29
CA LEU A 97 9.62 8.08 -10.86
C LEU A 97 10.15 7.09 -11.89
N PRO A 98 10.84 6.02 -11.43
CA PRO A 98 11.46 5.08 -12.37
C PRO A 98 10.43 4.24 -13.11
N GLY A 99 10.67 4.04 -14.40
CA GLY A 99 10.06 3.03 -15.24
C GLY A 99 8.54 2.91 -15.10
N TRP A 100 8.10 1.72 -14.81
CA TRP A 100 6.69 1.37 -14.71
C TRP A 100 5.95 2.02 -13.53
N VAL A 101 6.67 2.42 -12.48
CA VAL A 101 6.07 3.12 -11.34
C VAL A 101 5.48 4.46 -11.78
N GLY A 102 6.09 5.10 -12.78
CA GLY A 102 5.63 6.37 -13.31
C GLY A 102 4.25 6.32 -13.97
N HIS A 103 3.75 5.12 -14.28
CA HIS A 103 2.40 4.95 -14.85
C HIS A 103 1.28 5.03 -13.79
N TYR A 104 1.64 4.97 -12.51
CA TYR A 104 0.66 5.07 -11.42
C TYR A 104 0.49 6.52 -10.98
N GLN A 105 -0.73 6.86 -10.59
CA GLN A 105 -1.03 8.19 -10.06
C GLN A 105 -0.32 8.35 -8.70
N ALA A 106 0.62 9.27 -8.62
CA ALA A 106 1.37 9.54 -7.40
C ALA A 106 0.66 10.55 -6.51
N LEU A 107 0.85 10.42 -5.19
CA LEU A 107 0.52 11.44 -4.22
C LEU A 107 1.76 12.30 -3.98
N ASN A 108 1.67 13.57 -4.35
CA ASN A 108 2.80 14.51 -4.21
C ASN A 108 2.65 15.32 -2.93
N LEU A 109 3.55 15.10 -1.97
CA LEU A 109 3.57 15.78 -0.67
C LEU A 109 4.68 16.83 -0.61
N ALA A 110 5.33 17.16 -1.71
CA ALA A 110 6.39 18.18 -1.73
C ALA A 110 5.83 19.53 -1.26
N GLY A 111 6.48 20.13 -0.26
CA GLY A 111 6.07 21.41 0.30
C GLY A 111 4.80 21.38 1.16
N ALA A 112 4.22 20.21 1.39
CA ALA A 112 3.00 20.09 2.19
C ALA A 112 3.29 20.30 3.68
N SER A 113 2.36 20.97 4.37
CA SER A 113 2.39 21.10 5.83
C SER A 113 1.98 19.80 6.49
N THR A 114 2.26 19.66 7.79
CA THR A 114 1.83 18.47 8.55
C THR A 114 0.32 18.27 8.46
N ALA A 115 -0.46 19.34 8.55
CA ALA A 115 -1.93 19.27 8.45
C ALA A 115 -2.36 18.80 7.06
N GLU A 116 -1.70 19.26 6.00
CA GLU A 116 -1.99 18.84 4.63
C GLU A 116 -1.65 17.35 4.42
N ILE A 117 -0.51 16.90 4.97
CA ILE A 117 -0.11 15.50 4.91
C ILE A 117 -1.15 14.63 5.64
N GLN A 118 -1.57 15.02 6.84
CA GLN A 118 -2.59 14.29 7.59
C GLN A 118 -3.93 14.22 6.83
N ALA A 119 -4.32 15.31 6.18
CA ALA A 119 -5.53 15.34 5.37
C ALA A 119 -5.45 14.38 4.17
N GLN A 120 -4.28 14.29 3.52
CA GLN A 120 -4.07 13.37 2.41
C GLN A 120 -4.08 11.91 2.88
N ILE A 121 -3.49 11.63 4.03
CA ILE A 121 -3.52 10.28 4.63
C ILE A 121 -4.98 9.88 4.94
N ALA A 122 -5.76 10.80 5.51
CA ALA A 122 -7.18 10.55 5.79
C ALA A 122 -7.97 10.28 4.51
N ALA A 123 -7.68 10.99 3.44
CA ALA A 123 -8.33 10.78 2.14
C ALA A 123 -8.00 9.39 1.56
N ILE A 124 -6.74 8.97 1.62
CA ILE A 124 -6.33 7.63 1.19
C ILE A 124 -7.00 6.56 2.06
N ALA A 125 -6.99 6.74 3.37
CA ALA A 125 -7.65 5.81 4.30
C ALA A 125 -9.14 5.66 3.97
N GLY A 126 -9.81 6.75 3.62
CA GLY A 126 -11.20 6.73 3.19
C GLY A 126 -11.42 5.88 1.94
N ARG A 127 -10.53 5.98 0.97
CA ARG A 127 -10.59 5.16 -0.26
C ARG A 127 -10.36 3.68 0.04
N ILE A 128 -9.40 3.36 0.89
CA ILE A 128 -9.10 1.98 1.29
C ILE A 128 -10.31 1.36 1.99
N LYS A 129 -10.90 2.08 2.94
CA LYS A 129 -12.10 1.63 3.65
C LYS A 129 -13.30 1.46 2.70
N SER A 130 -13.48 2.38 1.76
CA SER A 130 -14.54 2.30 0.76
C SER A 130 -14.38 1.06 -0.14
N ASP A 131 -13.18 0.76 -0.59
CA ASP A 131 -12.90 -0.42 -1.39
C ASP A 131 -13.18 -1.70 -0.61
N LYS A 132 -12.76 -1.75 0.65
CA LYS A 132 -13.02 -2.89 1.53
C LYS A 132 -14.52 -3.09 1.75
N ALA A 133 -15.27 -2.02 1.99
CA ALA A 133 -16.71 -2.07 2.16
C ALA A 133 -17.42 -2.54 0.88
N LYS A 134 -17.00 -2.05 -0.29
CA LYS A 134 -17.53 -2.51 -1.59
C LYS A 134 -17.27 -3.98 -1.83
N GLY A 135 -16.06 -4.45 -1.51
CA GLY A 135 -15.72 -5.87 -1.60
C GLY A 135 -16.60 -6.75 -0.72
N LEU A 136 -16.82 -6.34 0.52
CA LEU A 136 -17.70 -7.05 1.44
C LEU A 136 -19.15 -7.02 0.97
N LEU A 137 -19.62 -5.90 0.45
CA LEU A 137 -20.99 -5.77 -0.07
C LEU A 137 -21.20 -6.69 -1.28
N ILE A 138 -20.26 -6.72 -2.22
CA ILE A 138 -20.34 -7.60 -3.39
C ILE A 138 -20.35 -9.07 -2.94
N ALA A 139 -19.49 -9.46 -2.00
CA ALA A 139 -19.47 -10.80 -1.46
C ALA A 139 -20.80 -11.17 -0.79
N GLY A 140 -21.37 -10.26 -0.01
CA GLY A 140 -22.67 -10.44 0.60
C GLY A 140 -23.80 -10.60 -0.41
N LEU A 141 -23.80 -9.82 -1.47
CA LEU A 141 -24.78 -9.94 -2.55
C LEU A 141 -24.67 -11.27 -3.30
N LEU A 142 -23.45 -11.76 -3.55
CA LEU A 142 -23.23 -13.04 -4.19
C LEU A 142 -23.76 -14.18 -3.32
N VAL A 143 -23.51 -14.16 -2.02
CA VAL A 143 -24.02 -15.16 -1.08
C VAL A 143 -25.55 -15.11 -1.02
N ALA A 144 -26.14 -13.92 -0.92
CA ALA A 144 -27.59 -13.75 -0.92
C ALA A 144 -28.22 -14.26 -2.22
N GLY A 145 -27.58 -14.02 -3.37
CA GLY A 145 -28.01 -14.54 -4.66
C GLY A 145 -28.01 -16.05 -4.71
N LEU A 146 -26.98 -16.69 -4.16
CA LEU A 146 -26.89 -18.16 -4.09
C LEU A 146 -28.02 -18.73 -3.21
N PHE A 147 -28.31 -18.10 -2.08
CA PHE A 147 -29.42 -18.53 -1.24
C PHE A 147 -30.79 -18.35 -1.91
N ALA A 148 -30.97 -17.25 -2.64
CA ALA A 148 -32.21 -17.01 -3.37
C ALA A 148 -32.47 -18.06 -4.45
N PHE A 149 -31.44 -18.49 -5.17
CA PHE A 149 -31.53 -19.56 -6.16
C PHE A 149 -31.74 -20.92 -5.49
N GLY A 150 -31.10 -21.18 -4.36
CA GLY A 150 -31.24 -22.42 -3.62
C GLY A 150 -32.63 -22.62 -3.06
N SER A 151 -33.34 -21.55 -2.67
CA SER A 151 -34.68 -21.62 -2.13
C SER A 151 -35.79 -21.87 -3.15
N LYS A 152 -35.49 -21.72 -4.44
CA LYS A 152 -36.44 -21.97 -5.55
C LYS A 152 -36.29 -23.34 -6.17
N GLY A 153 -35.31 -24.07 -5.73
CA GLY A 153 -35.08 -25.44 -6.15
C GLY A 153 -35.66 -26.44 -5.19
#